data_f3e456d2a056920acc37fdc22ed595c6
#
_entry.id   f3e456d2a056920acc37fdc22ed595c6
#
_cell.length_a   1.000
_cell.length_b   1.000
_cell.length_c   1.000
_cell.angle_alpha   90.00
_cell.angle_beta   90.00
_cell.angle_gamma   90.00
#
_symmetry.space_group_name_H-M   'P 1'
#
loop_
_entity.id
_entity.type
_entity.pdbx_description
1 polymer ?
#
loop_
_entity_poly.entity_id
_entity_poly.type
_entity_poly.pdbx_seq_one_letter_code
_entity_poly.pdbx_strand_id
1 'polypeptide(L)' 'MKAFDVTFKRMSETTPRHLLHLCADVEKAIELTREQYPGCLIINVLLVS' A
#
# COMPACT_ATOMS: atom_id res chain seq x y z
N MET A 1 -12.45 -11.71 -2.13
CA MET A 1 -11.29 -10.84 -1.94
C MET A 1 -11.56 -9.44 -2.44
N LYS A 2 -10.97 -8.47 -1.80
CA LYS A 2 -11.11 -7.06 -2.18
C LYS A 2 -9.82 -6.57 -2.81
N ALA A 3 -9.92 -5.55 -3.66
CA ALA A 3 -8.76 -4.91 -4.25
C ALA A 3 -8.55 -3.55 -3.60
N PHE A 4 -7.34 -3.32 -3.09
CA PHE A 4 -6.97 -2.05 -2.45
C PHE A 4 -5.83 -1.40 -3.21
N ASP A 5 -5.97 -0.11 -3.47
CA ASP A 5 -4.89 0.70 -4.03
C ASP A 5 -4.19 1.41 -2.87
N VAL A 6 -2.95 1.04 -2.62
CA VAL A 6 -2.16 1.61 -1.54
C VAL A 6 -1.21 2.63 -2.12
N THR A 7 -1.36 3.88 -1.68
CA THR A 7 -0.44 4.96 -2.03
C THR A 7 0.58 5.07 -0.91
N PHE A 8 1.85 4.98 -1.24
CA PHE A 8 2.92 5.02 -0.26
C PHE A 8 4.13 5.76 -0.83
N LYS A 9 5.03 6.15 0.04
CA LYS A 9 6.27 6.83 -0.34
C LYS A 9 7.44 6.14 0.32
N ARG A 10 8.49 5.88 -0.45
CA ARG A 10 9.73 5.34 0.08
C ARG A 10 10.57 6.48 0.64
N MET A 11 11.39 6.16 1.65
CA MET A 11 12.22 7.17 2.33
C MET A 11 13.17 7.91 1.38
N SER A 12 13.69 7.21 0.38
CA SER A 12 14.66 7.78 -0.56
C SER A 12 14.02 8.44 -1.77
N GLU A 13 12.70 8.45 -1.85
CA GLU A 13 11.98 8.97 -3.02
C GLU A 13 11.11 10.15 -2.65
N THR A 14 10.94 11.06 -3.62
CA THR A 14 10.08 12.24 -3.44
C THR A 14 8.70 12.04 -4.07
N THR A 15 8.57 11.06 -4.97
CA THR A 15 7.33 10.80 -5.69
C THR A 15 6.58 9.62 -5.07
N PRO A 16 5.30 9.77 -4.75
CA PRO A 16 4.49 8.66 -4.23
C PRO A 16 4.35 7.55 -5.25
N ARG A 17 4.22 6.32 -4.75
CA ARG A 17 3.98 5.13 -5.56
C ARG A 17 2.63 4.53 -5.21
N HIS A 18 2.11 3.74 -6.13
CA HIS A 18 0.86 3.00 -5.95
C HIS A 18 1.12 1.51 -6.08
N LEU A 19 0.43 0.73 -5.25
CA LEU A 19 0.53 -0.72 -5.30
C LEU A 19 -0.86 -1.31 -5.09
N LEU A 20 -1.27 -2.20 -5.98
CA LEU A 20 -2.57 -2.84 -5.89
C LEU A 20 -2.43 -4.20 -5.20
N HIS A 21 -3.22 -4.42 -4.15
CA HIS A 21 -3.24 -5.68 -3.43
C HIS A 21 -4.63 -6.30 -3.44
N LEU A 22 -4.68 -7.59 -3.69
CA LEU A 22 -5.89 -8.39 -3.54
C LEU A 22 -5.79 -9.08 -2.18
N CYS A 23 -6.67 -8.72 -1.26
CA CYS A 23 -6.63 -9.25 0.10
C CYS A 23 -7.97 -9.07 0.80
N ALA A 24 -8.07 -9.57 2.03
CA ALA A 24 -9.33 -9.58 2.77
C ALA A 24 -9.72 -8.20 3.32
N ASP A 25 -8.75 -7.42 3.78
CA ASP A 25 -9.03 -6.15 4.43
C ASP A 25 -7.88 -5.15 4.27
N VAL A 26 -8.13 -3.93 4.73
CA VAL A 26 -7.18 -2.81 4.58
C VAL A 26 -5.89 -3.04 5.38
N GLU A 27 -5.99 -3.65 6.55
CA GLU A 27 -4.81 -3.92 7.37
C GLU A 27 -3.85 -4.85 6.65
N LYS A 28 -4.39 -5.86 5.97
CA LYS A 28 -3.58 -6.80 5.20
C LYS A 28 -2.89 -6.10 4.03
N ALA A 29 -3.59 -5.19 3.36
CA ALA A 29 -3.02 -4.42 2.26
C ALA A 29 -1.81 -3.59 2.73
N ILE A 30 -1.93 -2.94 3.89
CA ILE A 30 -0.85 -2.16 4.47
C ILE A 30 0.33 -3.07 4.85
N GLU A 31 0.03 -4.20 5.48
CA GLU A 31 1.04 -5.17 5.88
C GLU A 31 1.84 -5.68 4.68
N LEU A 32 1.15 -6.05 3.61
CA LEU A 32 1.80 -6.51 2.38
C LEU A 32 2.70 -5.45 1.76
N THR A 33 2.25 -4.20 1.77
CA THR A 33 3.05 -3.08 1.26
C THR A 33 4.33 -2.91 2.08
N ARG A 34 4.22 -2.99 3.41
CA ARG A 34 5.38 -2.86 4.30
C ARG A 34 6.35 -4.01 4.17
N GLU A 35 5.86 -5.20 3.85
CA GLU A 35 6.72 -6.35 3.59
C GLU A 35 7.57 -6.15 2.33
N GLN A 36 6.96 -5.61 1.28
CA GLN A 36 7.66 -5.37 0.02
C GLN A 36 8.59 -4.15 0.08
N TYR A 37 8.19 -3.13 0.83
CA TYR A 37 8.95 -1.88 0.95
C TYR A 37 9.10 -1.51 2.42
N PRO A 38 10.03 -2.17 3.15
CA PRO A 38 10.23 -1.87 4.56
C PRO A 38 10.59 -0.41 4.78
N GLY A 39 9.97 0.19 5.79
CA GLY A 39 10.23 1.59 6.12
C GLY A 39 9.48 2.60 5.27
N CYS A 40 8.58 2.17 4.39
CA CYS A 40 7.77 3.09 3.61
C CYS A 40 6.74 3.81 4.48
N LEU A 41 6.32 4.98 4.01
CA LEU A 41 5.25 5.75 4.63
C LEU A 41 3.95 5.50 3.85
N ILE A 42 2.95 4.98 4.53
CA ILE A 42 1.63 4.77 3.93
C ILE A 42 0.89 6.10 3.92
N ILE A 43 0.51 6.56 2.74
CA ILE A 43 -0.18 7.84 2.57
C ILE A 43 -1.69 7.65 2.54
N ASN A 44 -2.15 6.67 1.76
CA ASN A 44 -3.58 6.44 1.58
C ASN A 44 -3.83 5.00 1.16
N VAL A 45 -5.00 4.48 1.52
CA VAL A 45 -5.45 3.16 1.06
C VAL A 45 -6.88 3.32 0.57
N LEU A 46 -7.11 2.94 -0.68
CA LEU A 46 -8.40 3.09 -1.32
C LEU A 46 -8.95 1.73 -1.73
N LEU A 47 -10.19 1.46 -1.34
CA LEU A 47 -10.88 0.26 -1.80
C LEU A 47 -11.33 0.47 -3.24
N VAL A 48 -10.82 -0.38 -4.14
CA VAL A 48 -11.10 -0.25 -5.57
C VAL A 48 -12.27 -1.16 -5.98
N SER A 49 -12.32 -2.35 -5.39
CA SER A 49 -13.41 -3.27 -5.73
C SER A 49 -13.66 -4.35 -4.68
#